data_fbcc5c029608b580e3af9017ada4c628
#
_entry.id   fbcc5c029608b580e3af9017ada4c628
#
_cell.length_a   1.000
_cell.length_b   1.000
_cell.length_c   1.000
_cell.angle_alpha   90.00
_cell.angle_beta   90.00
_cell.angle_gamma   90.00
#
_symmetry.space_group_name_H-M   'P 1'
#
loop_
_entity.id
_entity.type
_entity.pdbx_description
1 polymer ?
#
loop_
_entity_poly.entity_id
_entity_poly.type
_entity_poly.pdbx_seq_one_letter_code
_entity_poly.pdbx_strand_id
1 'polypeptide(L)'
;MGGSNYSQTQLLAIQKELNKKIEESGYENIKRNVTGYGVGLRHIEIRLIVNTPEKQKEFREKIMDSPAFQFSGVTEPIINQKVGVNHINGIYIRPEYPVYSTAAEQVTFILNNYSGGTIECGERYYVTFEDEKGIWRELPMNTAFVSIAYVIQDKRERELSLIHISE
;
A
#
# COMPACT_ATOMS: atom_id res chain seq x y z
N MET A 1 22.55 -19.24 -16.86
CA MET A 1 21.20 -18.94 -16.38
C MET A 1 20.34 -18.53 -17.59
N GLY A 2 19.52 -19.46 -18.08
CA GLY A 2 18.77 -19.26 -19.31
C GLY A 2 17.57 -18.38 -19.05
N GLY A 3 17.64 -17.12 -19.42
CA GLY A 3 16.47 -16.25 -19.46
C GLY A 3 15.51 -16.77 -20.54
N SER A 4 14.33 -17.23 -20.13
CA SER A 4 13.28 -17.64 -21.06
C SER A 4 12.85 -16.43 -21.88
N ASN A 5 13.17 -16.40 -23.16
CA ASN A 5 12.76 -15.32 -24.05
C ASN A 5 11.30 -15.56 -24.47
N TYR A 6 10.36 -15.03 -23.70
CA TYR A 6 8.96 -15.01 -24.08
C TYR A 6 8.69 -13.97 -25.17
N SER A 7 7.93 -14.34 -26.21
CA SER A 7 7.38 -13.37 -27.14
C SER A 7 6.25 -12.55 -26.48
N GLN A 8 5.95 -11.38 -27.03
CA GLN A 8 4.84 -10.55 -26.54
C GLN A 8 3.50 -11.31 -26.59
N THR A 9 3.28 -12.11 -27.64
CA THR A 9 2.07 -12.93 -27.76
C THR A 9 1.95 -13.96 -26.65
N GLN A 10 3.06 -14.61 -26.28
CA GLN A 10 3.08 -15.56 -25.15
C GLN A 10 2.82 -14.86 -23.81
N LEU A 11 3.44 -13.69 -23.58
CA LEU A 11 3.21 -12.92 -22.37
C LEU A 11 1.76 -12.45 -22.24
N LEU A 12 1.14 -12.00 -23.32
CA LEU A 12 -0.27 -11.62 -23.35
C LEU A 12 -1.20 -12.80 -23.04
N ALA A 13 -0.88 -14.00 -23.56
CA ALA A 13 -1.65 -15.20 -23.26
C ALA A 13 -1.56 -15.57 -21.76
N ILE A 14 -0.35 -15.51 -21.17
CA ILE A 14 -0.13 -15.76 -19.75
C ILE A 14 -0.87 -14.69 -18.90
N GLN A 15 -0.81 -13.42 -19.28
CA GLN A 15 -1.53 -12.35 -18.59
C GLN A 15 -3.05 -12.58 -18.61
N LYS A 16 -3.61 -13.00 -19.76
CA LYS A 16 -5.03 -13.30 -19.85
C LYS A 16 -5.45 -14.44 -18.91
N GLU A 17 -4.63 -15.48 -18.81
CA GLU A 17 -4.84 -16.56 -17.84
C GLU A 17 -4.73 -16.09 -16.40
N LEU A 18 -3.72 -15.25 -16.09
CA LEU A 18 -3.54 -14.65 -14.78
C LEU A 18 -4.75 -13.81 -14.35
N ASN A 19 -5.27 -12.97 -15.25
CA ASN A 19 -6.48 -12.16 -14.99
C ASN A 19 -7.63 -13.06 -14.54
N LYS A 20 -7.90 -14.11 -15.30
CA LYS A 20 -8.96 -15.07 -14.99
C LYS A 20 -8.74 -15.73 -13.62
N LYS A 21 -7.52 -16.19 -13.34
CA LYS A 21 -7.20 -16.87 -12.07
C LYS A 21 -7.30 -15.95 -10.87
N ILE A 22 -6.89 -14.68 -10.99
CA ILE A 22 -7.05 -13.67 -9.94
C ILE A 22 -8.54 -13.38 -9.69
N GLU A 23 -9.33 -13.19 -10.73
CA GLU A 23 -10.77 -12.90 -10.61
C GLU A 23 -11.52 -14.06 -9.96
N GLU A 24 -11.24 -15.30 -10.37
CA GLU A 24 -11.90 -16.52 -9.87
C GLU A 24 -11.38 -16.97 -8.51
N SER A 25 -10.24 -16.46 -8.04
CA SER A 25 -9.64 -16.90 -6.79
C SER A 25 -10.41 -16.36 -5.59
N GLY A 26 -10.62 -17.20 -4.58
CA GLY A 26 -11.17 -16.82 -3.28
C GLY A 26 -10.13 -16.31 -2.27
N TYR A 27 -8.88 -16.08 -2.69
CA TYR A 27 -7.79 -15.71 -1.79
C TYR A 27 -7.67 -14.18 -1.67
N GLU A 28 -8.59 -13.55 -0.94
CA GLU A 28 -8.67 -12.09 -0.80
C GLU A 28 -7.42 -11.47 -0.17
N ASN A 29 -6.78 -12.16 0.77
CA ASN A 29 -5.52 -11.72 1.37
C ASN A 29 -4.39 -11.61 0.34
N ILE A 30 -4.32 -12.54 -0.62
CA ILE A 30 -3.33 -12.49 -1.70
C ILE A 30 -3.66 -11.36 -2.68
N LYS A 31 -4.94 -11.22 -3.05
CA LYS A 31 -5.40 -10.14 -3.93
C LYS A 31 -5.07 -8.77 -3.35
N ARG A 32 -5.32 -8.56 -2.05
CA ARG A 32 -5.00 -7.31 -1.34
C ARG A 32 -3.51 -6.98 -1.36
N ASN A 33 -2.63 -8.00 -1.39
CA ASN A 33 -1.19 -7.81 -1.50
C ASN A 33 -0.72 -7.44 -2.92
N VAL A 34 -1.57 -7.60 -3.94
CA VAL A 34 -1.25 -7.28 -5.34
C VAL A 34 -1.69 -5.85 -5.65
N THR A 35 -0.74 -4.95 -5.89
CA THR A 35 -1.03 -3.56 -6.29
C THR A 35 -1.21 -3.39 -7.79
N GLY A 36 -0.76 -4.36 -8.57
CA GLY A 36 -0.91 -4.37 -10.02
C GLY A 36 -0.02 -5.40 -10.68
N TYR A 37 -0.30 -5.69 -11.92
CA TYR A 37 0.52 -6.56 -12.75
C TYR A 37 0.37 -6.18 -14.23
N GLY A 38 1.38 -6.51 -15.02
CA GLY A 38 1.36 -6.19 -16.45
C GLY A 38 2.48 -6.82 -17.25
N VAL A 39 2.32 -6.81 -18.56
CA VAL A 39 3.32 -7.32 -19.49
C VAL A 39 4.45 -6.31 -19.63
N GLY A 40 5.67 -6.73 -19.25
CA GLY A 40 6.91 -6.04 -19.55
C GLY A 40 7.51 -6.47 -20.89
N LEU A 41 8.78 -6.18 -21.11
CA LEU A 41 9.46 -6.52 -22.36
C LEU A 41 9.67 -8.05 -22.52
N ARG A 42 9.98 -8.76 -21.43
CA ARG A 42 10.35 -10.18 -21.44
C ARG A 42 9.74 -10.99 -20.30
N HIS A 43 8.89 -10.38 -19.49
CA HIS A 43 8.31 -10.98 -18.31
C HIS A 43 6.95 -10.32 -18.02
N ILE A 44 6.22 -10.90 -17.10
CA ILE A 44 5.06 -10.28 -16.47
C ILE A 44 5.52 -9.78 -15.11
N GLU A 45 5.45 -8.47 -14.91
CA GLU A 45 5.71 -7.86 -13.63
C GLU A 45 4.48 -8.02 -12.73
N ILE A 46 4.70 -8.51 -11.52
CA ILE A 46 3.69 -8.59 -10.46
C ILE A 46 4.18 -7.71 -9.30
N ARG A 47 3.44 -6.66 -9.01
CA ARG A 47 3.76 -5.73 -7.94
C ARG A 47 2.99 -6.09 -6.68
N LEU A 48 3.73 -6.36 -5.61
CA LEU A 48 3.20 -6.71 -4.30
C LEU A 48 3.42 -5.55 -3.32
N ILE A 49 2.54 -5.42 -2.32
CA ILE A 49 2.78 -4.53 -1.17
C ILE A 49 3.96 -5.10 -0.38
N VAL A 50 3.85 -6.37 0.03
CA VAL A 50 4.91 -7.11 0.71
C VAL A 50 5.44 -8.18 -0.23
N ASN A 51 6.73 -8.07 -0.60
CA ASN A 51 7.38 -8.91 -1.61
C ASN A 51 8.44 -9.82 -0.96
N THR A 52 8.05 -10.60 0.04
CA THR A 52 8.94 -11.61 0.63
C THR A 52 8.91 -12.93 -0.17
N PRO A 53 9.92 -13.80 -0.03
CA PRO A 53 9.92 -15.12 -0.65
C PRO A 53 8.65 -15.94 -0.34
N GLU A 54 8.12 -15.82 0.90
CA GLU A 54 6.92 -16.51 1.35
C GLU A 54 5.69 -15.99 0.60
N LYS A 55 5.56 -14.67 0.42
CA LYS A 55 4.45 -14.05 -0.32
C LYS A 55 4.51 -14.36 -1.81
N GLN A 56 5.70 -14.42 -2.40
CA GLN A 56 5.86 -14.88 -3.77
C GLN A 56 5.46 -16.36 -3.93
N LYS A 57 5.90 -17.21 -2.99
CA LYS A 57 5.53 -18.64 -2.97
C LYS A 57 4.01 -18.81 -2.82
N GLU A 58 3.40 -18.10 -1.87
CA GLU A 58 1.95 -18.13 -1.64
C GLU A 58 1.18 -17.75 -2.93
N PHE A 59 1.60 -16.67 -3.61
CA PHE A 59 1.02 -16.27 -4.88
C PHE A 59 1.13 -17.36 -5.95
N ARG A 60 2.33 -17.96 -6.11
CA ARG A 60 2.56 -19.01 -7.09
C ARG A 60 1.70 -20.25 -6.84
N GLU A 61 1.60 -20.69 -5.59
CA GLU A 61 0.87 -21.89 -5.21
C GLU A 61 -0.66 -21.71 -5.29
N LYS A 62 -1.18 -20.53 -4.96
CA LYS A 62 -2.60 -20.28 -4.78
C LYS A 62 -3.26 -19.58 -5.96
N ILE A 63 -2.54 -18.74 -6.68
CA ILE A 63 -3.06 -18.02 -7.84
C ILE A 63 -2.58 -18.67 -9.13
N MET A 64 -1.29 -18.53 -9.42
CA MET A 64 -0.70 -19.07 -10.64
C MET A 64 0.82 -19.10 -10.53
N ASP A 65 1.44 -20.18 -10.99
CA ASP A 65 2.89 -20.24 -11.21
C ASP A 65 3.23 -20.08 -12.68
N SER A 66 4.25 -19.26 -12.94
CA SER A 66 4.84 -19.12 -14.26
C SER A 66 6.29 -18.64 -14.15
N PRO A 67 7.22 -19.24 -14.91
CA PRO A 67 8.59 -18.73 -14.99
C PRO A 67 8.68 -17.34 -15.65
N ALA A 68 7.61 -16.86 -16.29
CA ALA A 68 7.52 -15.51 -16.82
C ALA A 68 7.30 -14.43 -15.75
N PHE A 69 6.99 -14.79 -14.49
CA PHE A 69 6.70 -13.83 -13.44
C PHE A 69 7.97 -13.26 -12.82
N GLN A 70 7.99 -11.93 -12.73
CA GLN A 70 8.96 -11.17 -11.97
C GLN A 70 8.20 -10.37 -10.91
N PHE A 71 8.57 -10.54 -9.64
CA PHE A 71 7.95 -9.85 -8.52
C PHE A 71 8.74 -8.61 -8.14
N SER A 72 8.02 -7.55 -7.81
CA SER A 72 8.56 -6.33 -7.21
C SER A 72 7.71 -5.91 -6.01
N GLY A 73 8.27 -5.06 -5.14
CA GLY A 73 7.61 -4.56 -3.94
C GLY A 73 8.55 -4.49 -2.75
N VAL A 74 8.01 -4.17 -1.58
CA VAL A 74 8.79 -3.99 -0.35
C VAL A 74 9.16 -5.35 0.23
N THR A 75 10.46 -5.63 0.34
CA THR A 75 10.98 -6.89 0.93
C THR A 75 11.11 -6.80 2.45
N GLU A 76 11.41 -5.60 2.97
CA GLU A 76 11.53 -5.30 4.40
C GLU A 76 10.89 -3.95 4.68
N PRO A 77 10.23 -3.76 5.85
CA PRO A 77 9.68 -2.46 6.22
C PRO A 77 10.76 -1.38 6.25
N ILE A 78 10.51 -0.28 5.56
CA ILE A 78 11.44 0.85 5.43
C ILE A 78 11.57 1.55 6.79
N ILE A 79 12.80 1.83 7.21
CA ILE A 79 13.05 2.64 8.40
C ILE A 79 12.65 4.08 8.11
N ASN A 80 11.75 4.63 8.93
CA ASN A 80 11.35 6.02 8.89
C ASN A 80 11.38 6.63 10.27
N GLN A 81 12.45 7.32 10.59
CA GLN A 81 12.64 8.00 11.90
C GLN A 81 11.94 9.37 11.95
N LYS A 82 11.29 9.79 10.88
CA LYS A 82 10.49 11.02 10.87
C LYS A 82 9.12 10.78 11.49
N VAL A 83 9.12 10.31 12.71
CA VAL A 83 7.89 10.21 13.48
C VAL A 83 7.40 11.61 13.74
N GLY A 84 6.22 11.89 13.19
CA GLY A 84 5.66 13.22 13.24
C GLY A 84 5.28 13.61 14.67
N VAL A 85 5.35 14.90 14.95
CA VAL A 85 4.65 15.48 16.07
C VAL A 85 3.17 15.62 15.68
N ASN A 86 2.29 15.28 16.60
CA ASN A 86 0.83 15.37 16.35
C ASN A 86 0.32 16.81 16.28
N HIS A 87 1.15 17.76 16.67
CA HIS A 87 0.79 19.16 16.72
C HIS A 87 1.97 20.05 16.32
N ILE A 88 1.75 20.93 15.36
CA ILE A 88 2.75 21.91 14.90
C ILE A 88 2.04 23.21 14.51
N ASN A 89 2.42 24.34 15.15
CA ASN A 89 1.90 25.68 14.79
C ASN A 89 0.37 25.76 14.64
N GLY A 90 -0.38 25.12 15.55
CA GLY A 90 -1.85 25.10 15.49
C GLY A 90 -2.44 24.10 14.50
N ILE A 91 -1.62 23.31 13.82
CA ILE A 91 -2.07 22.20 12.98
C ILE A 91 -1.86 20.92 13.77
N TYR A 92 -2.92 20.12 13.88
CA TYR A 92 -2.80 18.82 14.56
C TYR A 92 -3.73 17.78 13.95
N ILE A 93 -3.30 16.51 14.08
CA ILE A 93 -4.06 15.34 13.65
C ILE A 93 -4.45 14.54 14.90
N ARG A 94 -5.67 14.07 14.93
CA ARG A 94 -6.18 13.18 15.98
C ARG A 94 -6.99 12.05 15.36
N PRO A 95 -7.04 10.87 15.97
CA PRO A 95 -8.01 9.85 15.58
C PRO A 95 -9.42 10.33 15.92
N GLU A 96 -10.41 9.85 15.17
CA GLU A 96 -11.83 10.10 15.48
C GLU A 96 -12.22 9.49 16.82
N TYR A 97 -11.77 8.26 17.07
CA TYR A 97 -11.96 7.56 18.34
C TYR A 97 -10.61 7.33 19.04
N PRO A 98 -10.58 7.35 20.38
CA PRO A 98 -9.34 7.15 21.15
C PRO A 98 -8.80 5.71 21.07
N VAL A 99 -9.66 4.75 20.72
CA VAL A 99 -9.33 3.33 20.58
C VAL A 99 -10.08 2.75 19.41
N TYR A 100 -9.41 1.94 18.62
CA TYR A 100 -9.99 1.13 17.56
C TYR A 100 -9.79 -0.35 17.87
N SER A 101 -10.71 -1.18 17.39
CA SER A 101 -10.53 -2.63 17.38
C SER A 101 -9.37 -3.02 16.46
N THR A 102 -8.64 -4.06 16.82
CA THR A 102 -7.62 -4.67 15.93
C THR A 102 -8.22 -5.24 14.64
N ALA A 103 -9.54 -5.49 14.63
CA ALA A 103 -10.29 -5.91 13.45
C ALA A 103 -10.90 -4.72 12.67
N ALA A 104 -10.53 -3.48 12.99
CA ALA A 104 -11.04 -2.32 12.27
C ALA A 104 -10.49 -2.30 10.84
N GLU A 105 -11.39 -2.28 9.87
CA GLU A 105 -11.02 -2.19 8.44
C GLU A 105 -10.71 -0.75 8.02
N GLN A 106 -11.16 0.21 8.81
CA GLN A 106 -11.00 1.63 8.55
C GLN A 106 -10.72 2.40 9.83
N VAL A 107 -9.78 3.32 9.77
CA VAL A 107 -9.50 4.29 10.83
C VAL A 107 -9.64 5.68 10.25
N THR A 108 -10.40 6.54 10.92
CA THR A 108 -10.58 7.94 10.54
C THR A 108 -9.71 8.83 11.41
N PHE A 109 -8.93 9.68 10.79
CA PHE A 109 -8.19 10.76 11.43
C PHE A 109 -8.81 12.10 11.06
N ILE A 110 -8.74 13.04 11.98
CA ILE A 110 -9.23 14.40 11.79
C ILE A 110 -8.05 15.35 11.82
N LEU A 111 -7.80 16.01 10.69
CA LEU A 111 -6.80 17.06 10.57
C LEU A 111 -7.46 18.39 10.90
N ASN A 112 -6.91 19.08 11.90
CA ASN A 112 -7.42 20.35 12.38
C ASN A 112 -6.45 21.47 12.04
N ASN A 113 -6.96 22.57 11.54
CA ASN A 113 -6.19 23.76 11.23
C ASN A 113 -6.61 24.95 12.12
N TYR A 114 -5.75 25.30 13.06
CA TYR A 114 -5.85 26.51 13.90
C TYR A 114 -4.57 27.35 13.79
N SER A 115 -3.93 27.33 12.64
CA SER A 115 -2.64 28.01 12.40
C SER A 115 -2.75 29.51 12.19
N GLY A 116 -3.98 30.03 12.07
CA GLY A 116 -4.22 31.43 11.69
C GLY A 116 -4.19 31.69 10.18
N GLY A 117 -4.00 30.64 9.37
CA GLY A 117 -3.95 30.71 7.92
C GLY A 117 -4.53 29.48 7.23
N THR A 118 -4.58 29.53 5.92
CA THR A 118 -5.00 28.39 5.09
C THR A 118 -3.84 27.44 4.89
N ILE A 119 -4.10 26.12 4.98
CA ILE A 119 -3.13 25.07 4.69
C ILE A 119 -3.57 24.23 3.50
N GLU A 120 -2.61 23.64 2.83
CA GLU A 120 -2.85 22.62 1.79
C GLU A 120 -2.28 21.29 2.24
N CYS A 121 -3.02 20.21 2.00
CA CYS A 121 -2.56 18.85 2.22
C CYS A 121 -2.97 17.95 1.06
N GLY A 122 -2.16 16.93 0.78
CA GLY A 122 -2.48 15.88 -0.18
C GLY A 122 -3.08 14.65 0.50
N GLU A 123 -3.41 13.64 -0.30
CA GLU A 123 -3.87 12.34 0.21
C GLU A 123 -2.73 11.41 0.63
N ARG A 124 -1.50 11.75 0.26
CA ARG A 124 -0.36 10.87 0.55
C ARG A 124 -0.06 10.86 2.04
N TYR A 125 -0.06 9.67 2.61
CA TYR A 125 0.27 9.43 4.00
C TYR A 125 1.13 8.18 4.14
N TYR A 126 1.74 8.02 5.31
CA TYR A 126 2.45 6.83 5.73
C TYR A 126 1.96 6.45 7.11
N VAL A 127 1.80 5.16 7.34
CA VAL A 127 1.59 4.60 8.68
C VAL A 127 2.92 4.05 9.15
N THR A 128 3.31 4.42 10.36
CA THR A 128 4.54 3.93 10.97
C THR A 128 4.23 3.19 12.26
N PHE A 129 5.05 2.20 12.58
CA PHE A 129 5.01 1.47 13.84
C PHE A 129 6.41 1.40 14.44
N GLU A 130 6.47 1.32 15.75
CA GLU A 130 7.71 1.11 16.49
C GLU A 130 7.94 -0.39 16.68
N ASP A 131 9.09 -0.89 16.21
CA ASP A 131 9.45 -2.29 16.38
C ASP A 131 9.99 -2.56 17.81
N GLU A 132 10.20 -3.84 18.13
CA GLU A 132 10.71 -4.29 19.44
C GLU A 132 12.06 -3.67 19.84
N LYS A 133 12.78 -3.09 18.90
CA LYS A 133 14.08 -2.42 19.12
C LYS A 133 13.95 -0.90 19.26
N GLY A 134 12.73 -0.37 19.25
CA GLY A 134 12.48 1.07 19.29
C GLY A 134 12.76 1.77 17.97
N ILE A 135 12.80 1.05 16.86
CA ILE A 135 13.03 1.62 15.52
C ILE A 135 11.68 1.81 14.84
N TRP A 136 11.41 3.03 14.41
CA TRP A 136 10.22 3.34 13.64
C TRP A 136 10.34 2.88 12.19
N ARG A 137 9.36 2.12 11.74
CA ARG A 137 9.28 1.55 10.40
C ARG A 137 7.98 1.91 9.73
N GLU A 138 8.01 2.08 8.41
CA GLU A 138 6.79 2.24 7.62
C GLU A 138 6.05 0.91 7.49
N LEU A 139 4.75 0.93 7.75
CA LEU A 139 3.89 -0.20 7.43
C LEU A 139 3.84 -0.34 5.90
N PRO A 140 4.17 -1.51 5.35
CA PRO A 140 4.00 -1.75 3.91
C PRO A 140 2.54 -1.58 3.51
N MET A 141 2.28 -0.71 2.54
CA MET A 141 0.93 -0.39 2.10
C MET A 141 0.90 -0.03 0.62
N ASN A 142 -0.29 0.00 0.04
CA ASN A 142 -0.45 0.53 -1.30
C ASN A 142 -0.16 2.04 -1.31
N THR A 143 0.82 2.46 -2.10
CA THR A 143 1.25 3.87 -2.22
C THR A 143 0.72 4.56 -3.48
N ALA A 144 -0.25 3.95 -4.16
CA ALA A 144 -0.92 4.57 -5.29
C ALA A 144 -1.96 5.59 -4.79
N PHE A 145 -1.54 6.83 -4.63
CA PHE A 145 -2.41 7.93 -4.23
C PHE A 145 -2.79 8.78 -5.44
N VAL A 146 -4.02 9.29 -5.43
CA VAL A 146 -4.45 10.31 -6.39
C VAL A 146 -3.76 11.63 -6.05
N SER A 147 -3.34 12.36 -7.07
CA SER A 147 -2.71 13.67 -6.88
C SER A 147 -3.79 14.75 -6.69
N ILE A 148 -4.40 14.76 -5.51
CA ILE A 148 -5.40 15.76 -5.11
C ILE A 148 -4.81 16.59 -3.98
N ALA A 149 -4.96 17.90 -4.07
CA ALA A 149 -4.66 18.83 -2.99
C ALA A 149 -5.97 19.32 -2.35
N TYR A 150 -6.00 19.32 -1.03
CA TYR A 150 -7.11 19.82 -0.23
C TYR A 150 -6.68 21.09 0.46
N VAL A 151 -7.57 22.07 0.41
CA VAL A 151 -7.39 23.37 1.07
C VAL A 151 -8.23 23.37 2.34
N ILE A 152 -7.60 23.62 3.50
CA ILE A 152 -8.26 23.70 4.80
C ILE A 152 -8.06 25.10 5.36
N GLN A 153 -9.14 25.83 5.48
CA GLN A 153 -9.13 27.19 6.04
C GLN A 153 -8.85 27.16 7.55
N ASP A 154 -8.42 28.30 8.10
CA ASP A 154 -8.26 28.44 9.54
C ASP A 154 -9.54 28.11 10.30
N LYS A 155 -9.41 27.50 11.47
CA LYS A 155 -10.50 27.02 12.35
C LYS A 155 -11.44 26.02 11.69
N ARG A 156 -10.90 25.23 10.73
CA ARG A 156 -11.62 24.14 10.06
C ARG A 156 -10.90 22.83 10.29
N GLU A 157 -11.67 21.77 10.15
CA GLU A 157 -11.19 20.40 10.22
C GLU A 157 -11.53 19.64 8.95
N ARG A 158 -10.78 18.57 8.69
CA ARG A 158 -11.00 17.64 7.59
C ARG A 158 -10.80 16.21 8.07
N GLU A 159 -11.75 15.37 7.75
CA GLU A 159 -11.64 13.92 7.91
C GLU A 159 -10.72 13.32 6.86
N LEU A 160 -9.82 12.46 7.32
CA LEU A 160 -8.91 11.66 6.52
C LEU A 160 -9.19 10.19 6.86
N SER A 161 -9.89 9.50 5.99
CA SER A 161 -10.19 8.08 6.20
C SER A 161 -9.07 7.22 5.63
N LEU A 162 -8.42 6.44 6.48
CA LEU A 162 -7.45 5.43 6.08
C LEU A 162 -8.19 4.10 5.91
N ILE A 163 -8.32 3.67 4.66
CA ILE A 163 -8.97 2.40 4.32
C ILE A 163 -7.90 1.33 4.20
N HIS A 164 -8.14 0.18 4.85
CA HIS A 164 -7.33 -1.04 4.87
C HIS A 164 -6.01 -0.94 5.67
N ILE A 165 -6.14 -1.05 6.98
CA ILE A 165 -5.09 -1.60 7.82
C ILE A 165 -5.34 -3.10 7.86
N SER A 166 -4.73 -3.85 6.97
CA SER A 166 -4.75 -5.32 7.03
C SER A 166 -3.41 -5.81 7.54
N GLU A 167 -3.46 -6.66 8.56
CA GLU A 167 -2.32 -7.47 8.99
C GLU A 167 -1.80 -8.37 7.88
#